data_7f350e835796cbc2c82f1080247bf4f5
#
_entry.id   7f350e835796cbc2c82f1080247bf4f5
#
_cell.length_a   1.000
_cell.length_b   1.000
_cell.length_c   1.000
_cell.angle_alpha   90.00
_cell.angle_beta   90.00
_cell.angle_gamma   90.00
#
_symmetry.space_group_name_H-M   'P 1'
#
loop_
_entity.id
_entity.type
_entity.pdbx_description
1 polymer ?
#
loop_
_entity_poly.entity_id
_entity_poly.type
_entity_poly.pdbx_seq_one_letter_code
_entity_poly.pdbx_strand_id
1 'polypeptide(L)'
;IGLEWLKRAKEETGLLTATEVATAQHVKEALAAGVDVLWVGARSTANPFTVQEIADALQEAGADVPVLVKNPVNPDLSLWIGALERINRAGIKKIGAIHRGFSSFEKTAFRNEPMWDLAIQLKTIAPELPIINDPSHICGNRELIPYITQKAMDMDMQGLIIESHIDPSVAWTDAKQQVTPAALAELLDNISIRHAESNNPAFEDKLAELRQQIDKLDDQIIKQIADRMKIAEQIGEYKRDNSVTILQVSRWDEIVQKRLQLAKALNLGEDFTVKYLELLHNESIRKQNEVMNAKTTAEA
;
A
#
# COMPACT_ATOMS: atom_id res chain seq x y z
N ILE A 1 -32.11 -1.50 -10.78
CA ILE A 1 -31.82 -2.94 -11.10
C ILE A 1 -30.80 -3.49 -10.10
N GLY A 2 -29.60 -2.91 -9.93
CA GLY A 2 -28.56 -3.44 -9.03
C GLY A 2 -29.00 -3.57 -7.57
N LEU A 3 -29.64 -2.54 -7.02
CA LEU A 3 -30.16 -2.57 -5.65
C LEU A 3 -31.26 -3.62 -5.44
N GLU A 4 -32.11 -3.84 -6.44
CA GLU A 4 -33.11 -4.91 -6.41
C GLU A 4 -32.46 -6.31 -6.34
N TRP A 5 -31.35 -6.49 -7.05
CA TRP A 5 -30.60 -7.75 -6.99
C TRP A 5 -29.91 -7.94 -5.64
N LEU A 6 -29.34 -6.89 -5.05
CA LEU A 6 -28.76 -6.96 -3.70
C LEU A 6 -29.82 -7.31 -2.66
N LYS A 7 -30.99 -6.68 -2.74
CA LYS A 7 -32.12 -6.98 -1.84
C LYS A 7 -32.53 -8.45 -1.95
N ARG A 8 -32.71 -8.93 -3.17
CA ARG A 8 -33.05 -10.33 -3.43
C ARG A 8 -31.95 -11.28 -2.93
N ALA A 9 -30.67 -10.99 -3.18
CA ALA A 9 -29.57 -11.78 -2.67
C ALA A 9 -29.55 -11.86 -1.15
N LYS A 10 -29.80 -10.76 -0.46
CA LYS A 10 -29.94 -10.71 1.00
C LYS A 10 -31.10 -11.56 1.50
N GLU A 11 -32.26 -11.46 0.87
CA GLU A 11 -33.46 -12.26 1.22
C GLU A 11 -33.27 -13.77 1.00
N GLU A 12 -32.61 -14.16 -0.10
CA GLU A 12 -32.41 -15.56 -0.46
C GLU A 12 -31.27 -16.24 0.32
N THR A 13 -30.23 -15.49 0.72
CA THR A 13 -29.00 -16.07 1.32
C THR A 13 -28.83 -15.73 2.81
N GLY A 14 -29.46 -14.68 3.30
CA GLY A 14 -29.23 -14.15 4.64
C GLY A 14 -27.88 -13.43 4.81
N LEU A 15 -27.11 -13.26 3.75
CA LEU A 15 -25.83 -12.57 3.79
C LEU A 15 -26.02 -11.05 3.85
N LEU A 16 -25.07 -10.37 4.50
CA LEU A 16 -25.01 -8.90 4.45
C LEU A 16 -24.69 -8.45 3.03
N THR A 17 -25.27 -7.31 2.65
CA THR A 17 -25.07 -6.70 1.34
C THR A 17 -24.16 -5.48 1.43
N ALA A 18 -23.34 -5.29 0.41
CA ALA A 18 -22.46 -4.14 0.32
C ALA A 18 -22.48 -3.54 -1.10
N THR A 19 -22.30 -2.21 -1.22
CA THR A 19 -22.22 -1.56 -2.54
C THR A 19 -21.30 -0.35 -2.54
N GLU A 20 -20.74 -0.04 -3.71
CA GLU A 20 -20.02 1.21 -3.94
C GLU A 20 -20.96 2.40 -4.01
N VAL A 21 -20.57 3.51 -3.41
CA VAL A 21 -21.21 4.81 -3.55
C VAL A 21 -20.23 5.82 -4.11
N ALA A 22 -20.65 6.57 -5.11
CA ALA A 22 -19.80 7.56 -5.80
C ALA A 22 -20.44 8.97 -5.79
N THR A 23 -21.69 9.11 -5.34
CA THR A 23 -22.42 10.38 -5.26
C THR A 23 -23.34 10.38 -4.04
N ALA A 24 -23.82 11.57 -3.63
CA ALA A 24 -24.88 11.70 -2.61
C ALA A 24 -26.15 10.90 -2.96
N GLN A 25 -26.53 10.86 -4.24
CA GLN A 25 -27.70 10.12 -4.69
C GLN A 25 -27.53 8.60 -4.47
N HIS A 26 -26.33 8.04 -4.76
CA HIS A 26 -26.04 6.63 -4.50
C HIS A 26 -26.13 6.28 -3.00
N VAL A 27 -25.72 7.19 -2.12
CA VAL A 27 -25.86 7.01 -0.65
C VAL A 27 -27.34 6.90 -0.29
N LYS A 28 -28.17 7.86 -0.73
CA LYS A 28 -29.60 7.89 -0.44
C LYS A 28 -30.33 6.63 -0.94
N GLU A 29 -30.05 6.22 -2.17
CA GLU A 29 -30.65 5.03 -2.78
C GLU A 29 -30.22 3.73 -2.08
N ALA A 30 -28.92 3.59 -1.75
CA ALA A 30 -28.40 2.41 -1.08
C ALA A 30 -28.97 2.26 0.35
N LEU A 31 -29.04 3.36 1.11
CA LEU A 31 -29.66 3.37 2.43
C LEU A 31 -31.15 3.05 2.37
N ALA A 32 -31.89 3.63 1.42
CA ALA A 32 -33.31 3.34 1.21
C ALA A 32 -33.58 1.89 0.80
N ALA A 33 -32.64 1.26 0.09
CA ALA A 33 -32.70 -0.16 -0.28
C ALA A 33 -32.30 -1.12 0.86
N GLY A 34 -31.84 -0.61 2.00
CA GLY A 34 -31.43 -1.41 3.15
C GLY A 34 -30.10 -2.15 2.95
N VAL A 35 -29.15 -1.56 2.19
CA VAL A 35 -27.79 -2.08 2.05
C VAL A 35 -27.06 -1.97 3.38
N ASP A 36 -26.34 -3.02 3.77
CA ASP A 36 -25.76 -3.14 5.11
C ASP A 36 -24.40 -2.45 5.23
N VAL A 37 -23.61 -2.38 4.14
CA VAL A 37 -22.27 -1.80 4.12
C VAL A 37 -22.09 -0.97 2.87
N LEU A 38 -21.52 0.22 3.00
CA LEU A 38 -21.18 1.07 1.86
C LEU A 38 -19.66 1.16 1.71
N TRP A 39 -19.18 1.34 0.47
CA TRP A 39 -17.77 1.72 0.30
C TRP A 39 -17.60 2.85 -0.71
N VAL A 40 -16.59 3.67 -0.45
CA VAL A 40 -16.12 4.72 -1.36
C VAL A 40 -15.07 4.14 -2.29
N GLY A 41 -15.29 4.22 -3.60
CA GLY A 41 -14.39 3.68 -4.62
C GLY A 41 -13.10 4.47 -4.75
N ALA A 42 -12.05 3.83 -5.30
CA ALA A 42 -10.71 4.42 -5.42
C ALA A 42 -10.68 5.73 -6.24
N ARG A 43 -11.51 5.83 -7.29
CA ARG A 43 -11.63 7.06 -8.10
C ARG A 43 -12.30 8.19 -7.34
N SER A 44 -13.30 7.87 -6.53
CA SER A 44 -13.97 8.84 -5.65
C SER A 44 -13.05 9.30 -4.53
N THR A 45 -12.29 8.39 -3.93
CA THR A 45 -11.31 8.70 -2.88
C THR A 45 -10.22 9.67 -3.37
N ALA A 46 -9.84 9.62 -4.63
CA ALA A 46 -8.89 10.56 -5.23
C ALA A 46 -9.43 12.00 -5.34
N ASN A 47 -10.73 12.23 -5.13
CA ASN A 47 -11.36 13.53 -5.21
C ASN A 47 -11.97 13.94 -3.86
N PRO A 48 -11.34 14.86 -3.10
CA PRO A 48 -11.83 15.28 -1.79
C PRO A 48 -13.25 15.89 -1.81
N PHE A 49 -13.66 16.53 -2.90
CA PHE A 49 -15.00 17.11 -3.04
C PHE A 49 -16.07 16.01 -3.15
N THR A 50 -15.79 14.98 -3.93
CA THR A 50 -16.68 13.81 -4.05
C THR A 50 -16.83 13.09 -2.70
N VAL A 51 -15.73 12.91 -1.98
CA VAL A 51 -15.78 12.30 -0.63
C VAL A 51 -16.57 13.18 0.33
N GLN A 52 -16.44 14.50 0.26
CA GLN A 52 -17.20 15.43 1.10
C GLN A 52 -18.70 15.34 0.78
N GLU A 53 -19.08 15.32 -0.49
CA GLU A 53 -20.49 15.15 -0.91
C GLU A 53 -21.09 13.85 -0.37
N ILE A 54 -20.35 12.75 -0.42
CA ILE A 54 -20.76 11.45 0.15
C ILE A 54 -20.90 11.56 1.67
N ALA A 55 -19.93 12.18 2.35
CA ALA A 55 -19.93 12.37 3.80
C ALA A 55 -21.13 13.21 4.26
N ASP A 56 -21.41 14.31 3.57
CA ASP A 56 -22.57 15.17 3.86
C ASP A 56 -23.88 14.40 3.71
N ALA A 57 -24.03 13.59 2.65
CA ALA A 57 -25.22 12.77 2.44
C ALA A 57 -25.41 11.69 3.52
N LEU A 58 -24.31 11.08 4.00
CA LEU A 58 -24.33 10.14 5.13
C LEU A 58 -24.77 10.83 6.42
N GLN A 59 -24.25 12.02 6.68
CA GLN A 59 -24.61 12.82 7.85
C GLN A 59 -26.07 13.27 7.82
N GLU A 60 -26.53 13.80 6.69
CA GLU A 60 -27.93 14.21 6.49
C GLU A 60 -28.92 13.06 6.71
N ALA A 61 -28.54 11.86 6.28
CA ALA A 61 -29.36 10.66 6.45
C ALA A 61 -29.30 10.09 7.88
N GLY A 62 -28.45 10.59 8.76
CA GLY A 62 -28.20 10.00 10.08
C GLY A 62 -27.74 8.53 9.99
N ALA A 63 -26.93 8.20 8.98
CA ALA A 63 -26.59 6.82 8.66
C ALA A 63 -25.77 6.14 9.79
N ASP A 64 -26.16 4.93 10.20
CA ASP A 64 -25.44 4.06 11.14
C ASP A 64 -25.02 2.75 10.45
N VAL A 65 -24.50 2.85 9.23
CA VAL A 65 -23.95 1.71 8.49
C VAL A 65 -22.43 1.76 8.46
N PRO A 66 -21.74 0.63 8.39
CA PRO A 66 -20.30 0.61 8.14
C PRO A 66 -19.98 1.24 6.80
N VAL A 67 -18.92 2.06 6.75
CA VAL A 67 -18.41 2.67 5.53
C VAL A 67 -16.94 2.32 5.36
N LEU A 68 -16.61 1.69 4.25
CA LEU A 68 -15.25 1.35 3.89
C LEU A 68 -14.73 2.36 2.85
N VAL A 69 -13.44 2.67 2.89
CA VAL A 69 -12.82 3.62 1.97
C VAL A 69 -11.65 2.94 1.24
N LYS A 70 -11.78 2.73 -0.08
CA LYS A 70 -10.67 2.25 -0.91
C LYS A 70 -9.56 3.30 -0.95
N ASN A 71 -8.30 2.87 -0.94
CA ASN A 71 -7.20 3.79 -1.22
C ASN A 71 -7.38 4.46 -2.59
N PRO A 72 -6.89 5.72 -2.77
CA PRO A 72 -6.94 6.38 -4.07
C PRO A 72 -6.11 5.61 -5.11
N VAL A 73 -6.39 5.87 -6.39
CA VAL A 73 -5.66 5.21 -7.49
C VAL A 73 -4.17 5.56 -7.45
N ASN A 74 -3.83 6.82 -7.23
CA ASN A 74 -2.47 7.30 -7.06
C ASN A 74 -1.91 6.97 -5.65
N PRO A 75 -0.60 6.76 -5.50
CA PRO A 75 0.03 6.42 -4.22
C PRO A 75 0.14 7.66 -3.30
N ASP A 76 -0.98 8.05 -2.70
CA ASP A 76 -1.09 9.20 -1.82
C ASP A 76 -1.82 8.82 -0.52
N LEU A 77 -1.03 8.61 0.53
CA LEU A 77 -1.54 8.27 1.85
C LEU A 77 -2.36 9.40 2.47
N SER A 78 -1.99 10.65 2.21
CA SER A 78 -2.70 11.81 2.78
C SER A 78 -4.11 11.94 2.22
N LEU A 79 -4.31 11.65 0.93
CA LEU A 79 -5.65 11.58 0.32
C LEU A 79 -6.48 10.45 0.94
N TRP A 80 -5.87 9.29 1.19
CA TRP A 80 -6.59 8.17 1.81
C TRP A 80 -7.02 8.49 3.24
N ILE A 81 -6.12 9.01 4.06
CA ILE A 81 -6.41 9.45 5.43
C ILE A 81 -7.47 10.56 5.41
N GLY A 82 -7.31 11.56 4.55
CA GLY A 82 -8.28 12.66 4.43
C GLY A 82 -9.68 12.21 4.05
N ALA A 83 -9.81 11.15 3.25
CA ALA A 83 -11.11 10.54 2.93
C ALA A 83 -11.71 9.84 4.16
N LEU A 84 -10.93 9.03 4.88
CA LEU A 84 -11.35 8.37 6.11
C LEU A 84 -11.79 9.39 7.18
N GLU A 85 -11.04 10.48 7.35
CA GLU A 85 -11.39 11.55 8.28
C GLU A 85 -12.70 12.25 7.94
N ARG A 86 -12.98 12.50 6.65
CA ARG A 86 -14.26 13.12 6.24
C ARG A 86 -15.45 12.25 6.60
N ILE A 87 -15.34 10.94 6.32
CA ILE A 87 -16.37 9.97 6.69
C ILE A 87 -16.56 9.91 8.23
N ASN A 88 -15.46 9.94 8.99
CA ASN A 88 -15.54 9.97 10.44
C ASN A 88 -16.21 11.26 10.99
N ARG A 89 -15.85 12.40 10.42
CA ARG A 89 -16.45 13.71 10.82
C ARG A 89 -17.93 13.81 10.48
N ALA A 90 -18.40 13.08 9.48
CA ALA A 90 -19.83 12.95 9.17
C ALA A 90 -20.63 12.13 10.22
N GLY A 91 -19.96 11.62 11.24
CA GLY A 91 -20.60 10.88 12.34
C GLY A 91 -20.52 9.37 12.20
N ILE A 92 -20.03 8.83 11.09
CA ILE A 92 -19.85 7.40 10.91
C ILE A 92 -18.78 6.88 11.89
N LYS A 93 -19.13 5.87 12.68
CA LYS A 93 -18.24 5.26 13.68
C LYS A 93 -17.66 3.94 13.22
N LYS A 94 -18.35 3.21 12.35
CA LYS A 94 -17.94 1.91 11.81
C LYS A 94 -17.22 2.15 10.48
N ILE A 95 -15.93 2.49 10.54
CA ILE A 95 -15.11 2.83 9.36
C ILE A 95 -14.04 1.77 9.18
N GLY A 96 -13.75 1.42 7.92
CA GLY A 96 -12.62 0.60 7.53
C GLY A 96 -11.96 1.10 6.26
N ALA A 97 -10.74 0.65 6.03
CA ALA A 97 -10.00 0.94 4.81
C ALA A 97 -9.97 -0.28 3.88
N ILE A 98 -9.94 -0.06 2.57
CA ILE A 98 -9.74 -1.14 1.58
C ILE A 98 -8.45 -0.84 0.81
N HIS A 99 -7.50 -1.74 0.95
CA HIS A 99 -6.24 -1.72 0.20
C HIS A 99 -6.39 -2.49 -1.11
N ARG A 100 -6.39 -1.77 -2.25
CA ARG A 100 -6.60 -2.32 -3.59
C ARG A 100 -5.38 -2.14 -4.52
N GLY A 101 -4.22 -1.72 -3.97
CA GLY A 101 -3.03 -1.35 -4.73
C GLY A 101 -3.14 0.05 -5.36
N PHE A 102 -2.02 0.52 -5.91
CA PHE A 102 -1.87 1.87 -6.45
C PHE A 102 -1.37 1.83 -7.88
N SER A 103 -1.59 2.90 -8.62
CA SER A 103 -1.00 3.06 -9.96
C SER A 103 0.53 3.18 -9.86
N SER A 104 1.23 2.57 -10.81
CA SER A 104 2.68 2.69 -10.97
C SER A 104 3.02 2.97 -12.43
N PHE A 105 4.10 3.71 -12.65
CA PHE A 105 4.69 3.87 -13.98
C PHE A 105 5.52 2.64 -14.39
N GLU A 106 5.97 1.86 -13.41
CA GLU A 106 6.72 0.64 -13.66
C GLU A 106 5.77 -0.48 -14.12
N LYS A 107 6.23 -1.28 -15.09
CA LYS A 107 5.52 -2.49 -15.48
C LYS A 107 5.87 -3.60 -14.50
N THR A 108 4.90 -4.03 -13.74
CA THR A 108 5.02 -5.13 -12.79
C THR A 108 4.09 -6.28 -13.18
N ALA A 109 4.11 -7.36 -12.42
CA ALA A 109 3.18 -8.47 -12.58
C ALA A 109 1.74 -8.11 -12.16
N PHE A 110 1.56 -6.99 -11.47
CA PHE A 110 0.29 -6.54 -10.89
C PHE A 110 -0.39 -5.51 -11.79
N ARG A 111 -1.72 -5.48 -11.74
CA ARG A 111 -2.52 -4.40 -12.35
C ARG A 111 -2.36 -3.09 -11.58
N ASN A 112 -2.33 -3.18 -10.27
CA ASN A 112 -2.05 -2.08 -9.37
C ASN A 112 -0.98 -2.54 -8.38
N GLU A 113 0.12 -1.80 -8.29
CA GLU A 113 1.23 -2.15 -7.41
C GLU A 113 0.76 -2.16 -5.95
N PRO A 114 1.02 -3.21 -5.18
CA PRO A 114 0.54 -3.30 -3.81
C PRO A 114 1.02 -2.17 -2.90
N MET A 115 2.28 -1.71 -3.05
CA MET A 115 2.88 -0.66 -2.20
C MET A 115 2.50 -0.86 -0.73
N TRP A 116 2.86 -2.03 -0.18
CA TRP A 116 2.49 -2.46 1.17
C TRP A 116 2.89 -1.47 2.26
N ASP A 117 3.97 -0.72 2.03
CA ASP A 117 4.48 0.33 2.90
C ASP A 117 3.41 1.40 3.21
N LEU A 118 2.57 1.77 2.24
CA LEU A 118 1.48 2.73 2.45
C LEU A 118 0.38 2.15 3.35
N ALA A 119 0.02 0.88 3.18
CA ALA A 119 -0.94 0.20 4.04
C ALA A 119 -0.40 0.02 5.46
N ILE A 120 0.90 -0.32 5.59
CA ILE A 120 1.59 -0.42 6.88
C ILE A 120 1.63 0.95 7.59
N GLN A 121 1.95 2.03 6.85
CA GLN A 121 1.94 3.38 7.41
C GLN A 121 0.55 3.77 7.90
N LEU A 122 -0.52 3.46 7.12
CA LEU A 122 -1.89 3.69 7.57
C LEU A 122 -2.19 2.94 8.88
N LYS A 123 -1.81 1.66 8.97
CA LYS A 123 -1.99 0.84 10.16
C LYS A 123 -1.20 1.38 11.36
N THR A 124 -0.02 1.95 11.12
CA THR A 124 0.79 2.60 12.16
C THR A 124 0.12 3.88 12.69
N ILE A 125 -0.47 4.68 11.81
CA ILE A 125 -1.16 5.95 12.17
C ILE A 125 -2.50 5.67 12.85
N ALA A 126 -3.23 4.65 12.41
CA ALA A 126 -4.56 4.28 12.87
C ALA A 126 -4.63 2.77 13.17
N PRO A 127 -4.01 2.28 14.25
CA PRO A 127 -3.87 0.85 14.54
C PRO A 127 -5.21 0.13 14.73
N GLU A 128 -6.23 0.83 15.22
CA GLU A 128 -7.57 0.27 15.42
C GLU A 128 -8.44 0.26 14.15
N LEU A 129 -7.96 0.88 13.06
CA LEU A 129 -8.71 0.92 11.81
C LEU A 129 -8.58 -0.42 11.08
N PRO A 130 -9.69 -1.17 10.85
CA PRO A 130 -9.60 -2.40 10.08
C PRO A 130 -9.23 -2.10 8.61
N ILE A 131 -8.28 -2.87 8.10
CA ILE A 131 -7.86 -2.81 6.70
C ILE A 131 -8.26 -4.11 6.01
N ILE A 132 -9.04 -3.98 4.94
CA ILE A 132 -9.47 -5.08 4.08
C ILE A 132 -8.60 -5.05 2.83
N ASN A 133 -8.12 -6.20 2.38
CA ASN A 133 -7.37 -6.30 1.13
C ASN A 133 -8.27 -6.67 -0.06
N ASP A 134 -8.02 -6.05 -1.19
CA ASP A 134 -8.69 -6.33 -2.47
C ASP A 134 -7.67 -6.95 -3.45
N PRO A 135 -7.40 -8.27 -3.35
CA PRO A 135 -6.42 -8.94 -4.18
C PRO A 135 -6.81 -8.97 -5.65
N SER A 136 -8.13 -8.96 -5.96
CA SER A 136 -8.60 -8.94 -7.34
C SER A 136 -8.10 -7.72 -8.11
N HIS A 137 -8.24 -6.53 -7.53
CA HIS A 137 -7.80 -5.29 -8.17
C HIS A 137 -6.28 -5.09 -8.10
N ILE A 138 -5.60 -5.60 -7.07
CA ILE A 138 -4.14 -5.64 -7.02
C ILE A 138 -3.60 -6.46 -8.18
N CYS A 139 -4.05 -7.71 -8.29
CA CYS A 139 -3.49 -8.66 -9.24
C CYS A 139 -3.89 -8.39 -10.69
N GLY A 140 -5.17 -8.06 -10.94
CA GLY A 140 -5.71 -7.99 -12.31
C GLY A 140 -5.65 -9.34 -13.06
N ASN A 141 -5.20 -10.39 -12.38
CA ASN A 141 -5.03 -11.75 -12.85
C ASN A 141 -5.32 -12.74 -11.71
N ARG A 142 -6.20 -13.71 -11.97
CA ARG A 142 -6.64 -14.68 -10.95
C ARG A 142 -5.52 -15.58 -10.42
N GLU A 143 -4.48 -15.82 -11.19
CA GLU A 143 -3.35 -16.68 -10.80
C GLU A 143 -2.54 -16.12 -9.62
N LEU A 144 -2.51 -14.80 -9.46
CA LEU A 144 -1.78 -14.12 -8.39
C LEU A 144 -2.62 -13.91 -7.13
N ILE A 145 -3.95 -14.09 -7.21
CA ILE A 145 -4.86 -13.83 -6.09
C ILE A 145 -4.48 -14.64 -4.83
N PRO A 146 -4.20 -15.96 -4.90
CA PRO A 146 -3.84 -16.73 -3.71
C PRO A 146 -2.61 -16.18 -2.99
N TYR A 147 -1.59 -15.78 -3.75
CA TYR A 147 -0.36 -15.21 -3.20
C TYR A 147 -0.62 -13.87 -2.47
N ILE A 148 -1.33 -12.94 -3.10
CA ILE A 148 -1.64 -11.63 -2.49
C ILE A 148 -2.58 -11.79 -1.30
N THR A 149 -3.56 -12.69 -1.40
CA THR A 149 -4.49 -13.00 -0.30
C THR A 149 -3.73 -13.49 0.94
N GLN A 150 -2.86 -14.50 0.78
CA GLN A 150 -2.06 -15.01 1.90
C GLN A 150 -1.15 -13.93 2.47
N LYS A 151 -0.49 -13.13 1.60
CA LYS A 151 0.36 -12.03 2.05
C LYS A 151 -0.40 -10.98 2.85
N ALA A 152 -1.64 -10.65 2.46
CA ALA A 152 -2.49 -9.73 3.20
C ALA A 152 -2.82 -10.28 4.61
N MET A 153 -3.15 -11.56 4.71
CA MET A 153 -3.39 -12.22 6.00
C MET A 153 -2.13 -12.26 6.88
N ASP A 154 -0.96 -12.53 6.29
CA ASP A 154 0.32 -12.52 6.99
C ASP A 154 0.73 -11.12 7.49
N MET A 155 0.17 -10.07 6.88
CA MET A 155 0.34 -8.67 7.31
C MET A 155 -0.78 -8.19 8.25
N ASP A 156 -1.53 -9.13 8.81
CA ASP A 156 -2.60 -8.86 9.78
C ASP A 156 -3.67 -7.88 9.24
N MET A 157 -4.11 -8.09 7.98
CA MET A 157 -5.29 -7.44 7.45
C MET A 157 -6.56 -8.20 7.87
N GLN A 158 -7.63 -7.47 8.20
CA GLN A 158 -8.79 -8.01 8.88
C GLN A 158 -9.83 -8.64 7.95
N GLY A 159 -9.62 -8.57 6.62
CA GLY A 159 -10.56 -9.15 5.68
C GLY A 159 -10.14 -9.01 4.22
N LEU A 160 -10.99 -9.55 3.37
CA LEU A 160 -10.77 -9.65 1.92
C LEU A 160 -12.01 -9.15 1.17
N ILE A 161 -11.80 -8.56 0.01
CA ILE A 161 -12.82 -8.29 -0.99
C ILE A 161 -12.36 -8.90 -2.31
N ILE A 162 -13.07 -9.94 -2.78
CA ILE A 162 -12.65 -10.73 -3.94
C ILE A 162 -13.80 -10.78 -4.95
N GLU A 163 -13.48 -10.49 -6.21
CA GLU A 163 -14.44 -10.57 -7.30
C GLU A 163 -14.68 -12.02 -7.70
N SER A 164 -15.96 -12.44 -7.72
CA SER A 164 -16.36 -13.77 -8.13
C SER A 164 -17.48 -13.72 -9.17
N HIS A 165 -17.44 -14.62 -10.14
CA HIS A 165 -18.44 -14.77 -11.18
C HIS A 165 -18.66 -16.25 -11.51
N ILE A 166 -19.89 -16.65 -11.78
CA ILE A 166 -20.20 -18.05 -12.07
C ILE A 166 -19.45 -18.58 -13.30
N ASP A 167 -19.25 -17.72 -14.29
CA ASP A 167 -18.41 -17.96 -15.48
C ASP A 167 -17.58 -16.69 -15.77
N PRO A 168 -16.37 -16.57 -15.23
CA PRO A 168 -15.54 -15.39 -15.44
C PRO A 168 -15.24 -15.06 -16.90
N SER A 169 -15.33 -16.03 -17.82
CA SER A 169 -15.03 -15.81 -19.24
C SER A 169 -16.04 -14.88 -19.93
N VAL A 170 -17.26 -14.80 -19.41
CA VAL A 170 -18.34 -13.94 -19.93
C VAL A 170 -18.66 -12.76 -19.01
N ALA A 171 -17.86 -12.51 -18.00
CA ALA A 171 -18.06 -11.37 -17.10
C ALA A 171 -17.97 -10.06 -17.90
N TRP A 172 -18.86 -9.13 -17.61
CA TRP A 172 -18.95 -7.84 -18.32
C TRP A 172 -17.75 -6.94 -18.07
N THR A 173 -17.13 -7.07 -16.90
CA THR A 173 -15.96 -6.30 -16.51
C THR A 173 -14.94 -7.20 -15.84
N ASP A 174 -13.68 -6.83 -15.93
CA ASP A 174 -12.58 -7.39 -15.14
C ASP A 174 -12.47 -8.95 -15.15
N ALA A 175 -12.88 -9.58 -16.26
CA ALA A 175 -12.98 -11.04 -16.44
C ALA A 175 -11.71 -11.81 -16.02
N LYS A 176 -10.51 -11.22 -16.21
CA LYS A 176 -9.23 -11.87 -15.93
C LYS A 176 -8.95 -12.03 -14.44
N GLN A 177 -9.51 -11.16 -13.60
CA GLN A 177 -9.27 -11.15 -12.15
C GLN A 177 -10.39 -11.81 -11.34
N GLN A 178 -11.52 -12.15 -11.97
CA GLN A 178 -12.62 -12.81 -11.29
C GLN A 178 -12.36 -14.32 -11.15
N VAL A 179 -12.72 -14.88 -10.00
CA VAL A 179 -12.65 -16.31 -9.72
C VAL A 179 -14.05 -16.92 -9.76
N THR A 180 -14.15 -18.25 -9.96
CA THR A 180 -15.43 -18.94 -9.80
C THR A 180 -15.78 -19.10 -8.32
N PRO A 181 -17.06 -19.28 -7.93
CA PRO A 181 -17.43 -19.57 -6.54
C PRO A 181 -16.71 -20.77 -5.96
N ALA A 182 -16.48 -21.81 -6.74
CA ALA A 182 -15.74 -23.00 -6.31
C ALA A 182 -14.26 -22.67 -6.03
N ALA A 183 -13.61 -21.91 -6.93
CA ALA A 183 -12.23 -21.47 -6.73
C ALA A 183 -12.10 -20.49 -5.54
N LEU A 184 -13.13 -19.67 -5.28
CA LEU A 184 -13.17 -18.82 -4.11
C LEU A 184 -13.25 -19.64 -2.81
N ALA A 185 -14.09 -20.68 -2.77
CA ALA A 185 -14.19 -21.57 -1.61
C ALA A 185 -12.84 -22.27 -1.36
N GLU A 186 -12.24 -22.85 -2.39
CA GLU A 186 -10.92 -23.49 -2.29
C GLU A 186 -9.83 -22.49 -1.81
N LEU A 187 -9.84 -21.26 -2.31
CA LEU A 187 -8.94 -20.21 -1.86
C LEU A 187 -9.10 -19.95 -0.36
N LEU A 188 -10.33 -19.78 0.12
CA LEU A 188 -10.62 -19.49 1.52
C LEU A 188 -10.24 -20.66 2.45
N ASP A 189 -10.46 -21.91 2.03
CA ASP A 189 -10.08 -23.11 2.77
C ASP A 189 -8.55 -23.26 2.90
N ASN A 190 -7.79 -22.73 1.95
CA ASN A 190 -6.33 -22.82 1.93
C ASN A 190 -5.61 -21.64 2.59
N ILE A 191 -6.33 -20.61 3.07
CA ILE A 191 -5.72 -19.49 3.77
C ILE A 191 -5.24 -19.91 5.16
N SER A 192 -3.96 -19.66 5.45
CA SER A 192 -3.42 -19.77 6.79
C SER A 192 -3.65 -18.48 7.56
N ILE A 193 -4.53 -18.51 8.57
CA ILE A 193 -4.72 -17.38 9.47
C ILE A 193 -3.67 -17.46 10.58
N ARG A 194 -2.91 -16.37 10.74
CA ARG A 194 -1.89 -16.21 11.78
C ARG A 194 -2.32 -15.12 12.75
N HIS A 195 -1.84 -15.20 13.98
CA HIS A 195 -2.14 -14.21 15.00
C HIS A 195 -0.96 -13.24 15.15
N ALA A 196 -1.25 -11.98 15.44
CA ALA A 196 -0.24 -10.94 15.64
C ALA A 196 0.61 -11.20 16.91
N GLU A 197 0.04 -11.91 17.88
CA GLU A 197 0.67 -12.23 19.16
C GLU A 197 0.75 -13.73 19.37
N SER A 198 1.74 -14.16 20.14
CA SER A 198 1.92 -15.54 20.56
C SER A 198 1.86 -15.63 22.09
N ASN A 199 1.17 -16.64 22.59
CA ASN A 199 1.16 -16.94 24.04
C ASN A 199 2.32 -17.88 24.46
N ASN A 200 3.34 -18.03 23.60
CA ASN A 200 4.50 -18.89 23.87
C ASN A 200 5.70 -18.05 24.34
N PRO A 201 6.06 -18.04 25.64
CA PRO A 201 7.16 -17.24 26.16
C PRO A 201 8.51 -17.54 25.48
N ALA A 202 8.79 -18.81 25.20
CA ALA A 202 10.04 -19.20 24.53
C ALA A 202 10.13 -18.66 23.09
N PHE A 203 9.00 -18.51 22.41
CA PHE A 203 8.93 -17.84 21.10
C PHE A 203 9.21 -16.34 21.25
N GLU A 204 8.58 -15.67 22.21
CA GLU A 204 8.76 -14.24 22.45
C GLU A 204 10.21 -13.89 22.83
N ASP A 205 10.82 -14.69 23.72
CA ASP A 205 12.23 -14.52 24.12
C ASP A 205 13.16 -14.67 22.90
N LYS A 206 12.94 -15.69 22.06
CA LYS A 206 13.76 -15.91 20.87
C LYS A 206 13.55 -14.81 19.83
N LEU A 207 12.32 -14.35 19.64
CA LEU A 207 12.01 -13.24 18.74
C LEU A 207 12.68 -11.94 19.20
N ALA A 208 12.66 -11.65 20.50
CA ALA A 208 13.32 -10.50 21.09
C ALA A 208 14.84 -10.55 20.89
N GLU A 209 15.47 -11.71 21.10
CA GLU A 209 16.90 -11.92 20.82
C GLU A 209 17.25 -11.63 19.35
N LEU A 210 16.46 -12.16 18.40
CA LEU A 210 16.70 -11.96 16.97
C LEU A 210 16.50 -10.49 16.56
N ARG A 211 15.49 -9.82 17.11
CA ARG A 211 15.28 -8.38 16.88
C ARG A 211 16.45 -7.54 17.36
N GLN A 212 17.00 -7.84 18.56
CA GLN A 212 18.19 -7.16 19.05
C GLN A 212 19.44 -7.38 18.15
N GLN A 213 19.54 -8.53 17.48
CA GLN A 213 20.62 -8.76 16.51
C GLN A 213 20.42 -7.89 15.26
N ILE A 214 19.17 -7.76 14.77
CA ILE A 214 18.83 -6.86 13.65
C ILE A 214 19.15 -5.42 14.03
N ASP A 215 18.71 -4.93 15.20
CA ASP A 215 18.95 -3.57 15.67
C ASP A 215 20.44 -3.21 15.66
N LYS A 216 21.30 -4.15 16.11
CA LYS A 216 22.76 -3.95 16.08
C LYS A 216 23.32 -3.87 14.66
N LEU A 217 22.77 -4.66 13.74
CA LEU A 217 23.18 -4.61 12.32
C LEU A 217 22.72 -3.31 11.67
N ASP A 218 21.50 -2.88 11.94
CA ASP A 218 20.94 -1.62 11.44
C ASP A 218 21.77 -0.42 11.93
N ASP A 219 22.15 -0.40 13.20
CA ASP A 219 23.06 0.60 13.75
C ASP A 219 24.40 0.65 13.01
N GLN A 220 24.96 -0.53 12.66
CA GLN A 220 26.21 -0.61 11.91
C GLN A 220 26.03 -0.10 10.48
N ILE A 221 24.93 -0.47 9.81
CA ILE A 221 24.60 0.00 8.45
C ILE A 221 24.49 1.52 8.44
N ILE A 222 23.75 2.11 9.37
CA ILE A 222 23.59 3.57 9.46
C ILE A 222 24.92 4.28 9.68
N LYS A 223 25.78 3.76 10.55
CA LYS A 223 27.13 4.30 10.77
C LYS A 223 27.98 4.25 9.50
N GLN A 224 27.96 3.12 8.77
CA GLN A 224 28.67 2.97 7.51
C GLN A 224 28.15 3.91 6.41
N ILE A 225 26.84 4.13 6.35
CA ILE A 225 26.23 5.11 5.45
C ILE A 225 26.70 6.52 5.80
N ALA A 226 26.72 6.89 7.08
CA ALA A 226 27.21 8.19 7.53
C ALA A 226 28.68 8.42 7.14
N ASP A 227 29.55 7.44 7.35
CA ASP A 227 30.95 7.54 6.97
C ASP A 227 31.13 7.62 5.44
N ARG A 228 30.32 6.87 4.68
CA ARG A 228 30.27 6.98 3.22
C ARG A 228 29.84 8.39 2.76
N MET A 229 28.90 9.05 3.45
CA MET A 229 28.49 10.41 3.11
C MET A 229 29.58 11.45 3.38
N LYS A 230 30.37 11.30 4.45
CA LYS A 230 31.57 12.14 4.68
C LYS A 230 32.57 12.05 3.53
N ILE A 231 32.77 10.85 2.99
CA ILE A 231 33.64 10.66 1.81
C ILE A 231 33.01 11.32 0.57
N ALA A 232 31.67 11.25 0.41
CA ALA A 232 30.98 11.92 -0.68
C ALA A 232 31.11 13.45 -0.61
N GLU A 233 31.10 14.04 0.60
CA GLU A 233 31.36 15.46 0.83
C GLU A 233 32.81 15.84 0.40
N GLN A 234 33.80 15.06 0.80
CA GLN A 234 35.21 15.27 0.38
C GLN A 234 35.36 15.19 -1.14
N ILE A 235 34.68 14.25 -1.80
CA ILE A 235 34.65 14.17 -3.26
C ILE A 235 34.02 15.43 -3.87
N GLY A 236 32.98 15.98 -3.25
CA GLY A 236 32.35 17.25 -3.65
C GLY A 236 33.33 18.42 -3.58
N GLU A 237 34.07 18.56 -2.49
CA GLU A 237 35.12 19.57 -2.33
C GLU A 237 36.19 19.46 -3.44
N TYR A 238 36.70 18.26 -3.66
CA TYR A 238 37.69 18.00 -4.71
C TYR A 238 37.17 18.34 -6.10
N LYS A 239 35.91 18.02 -6.40
CA LYS A 239 35.29 18.36 -7.69
C LYS A 239 35.11 19.86 -7.86
N ARG A 240 34.65 20.56 -6.82
CA ARG A 240 34.55 22.02 -6.80
C ARG A 240 35.89 22.68 -7.12
N ASP A 241 36.93 22.27 -6.41
CA ASP A 241 38.27 22.86 -6.51
C ASP A 241 38.93 22.60 -7.87
N ASN A 242 38.47 21.59 -8.60
CA ASN A 242 38.94 21.25 -9.94
C ASN A 242 37.91 21.55 -11.06
N SER A 243 36.82 22.25 -10.76
CA SER A 243 35.76 22.59 -11.73
C SER A 243 35.16 21.39 -12.45
N VAL A 244 34.99 20.26 -11.73
CA VAL A 244 34.45 18.99 -12.27
C VAL A 244 32.98 18.85 -11.88
N THR A 245 32.15 18.38 -12.80
CA THR A 245 30.71 18.12 -12.56
C THR A 245 30.46 17.02 -11.54
N ILE A 246 29.34 17.10 -10.81
CA ILE A 246 28.96 16.11 -9.80
C ILE A 246 28.74 14.74 -10.43
N LEU A 247 27.90 14.68 -11.50
CA LEU A 247 27.52 13.44 -12.15
C LEU A 247 28.60 12.92 -13.08
N GLN A 248 28.97 11.66 -12.92
CA GLN A 248 29.87 10.90 -13.80
C GLN A 248 29.17 9.57 -14.15
N VAL A 249 28.47 9.51 -15.27
CA VAL A 249 27.59 8.39 -15.67
C VAL A 249 28.35 7.06 -15.73
N SER A 250 29.55 7.04 -16.31
CA SER A 250 30.36 5.82 -16.42
C SER A 250 30.71 5.20 -15.04
N ARG A 251 30.90 6.05 -14.05
CA ARG A 251 31.17 5.59 -12.68
C ARG A 251 29.94 4.97 -12.03
N TRP A 252 28.75 5.47 -12.31
CA TRP A 252 27.50 4.89 -11.83
C TRP A 252 27.30 3.46 -12.35
N ASP A 253 27.44 3.27 -13.65
CA ASP A 253 27.30 1.94 -14.27
C ASP A 253 28.28 0.92 -13.67
N GLU A 254 29.55 1.32 -13.48
CA GLU A 254 30.55 0.47 -12.83
C GLU A 254 30.14 0.06 -11.41
N ILE A 255 29.63 1.00 -10.62
CA ILE A 255 29.18 0.74 -9.25
C ILE A 255 28.04 -0.27 -9.26
N VAL A 256 27.01 -0.05 -10.09
CA VAL A 256 25.84 -0.93 -10.16
C VAL A 256 26.27 -2.34 -10.52
N GLN A 257 27.04 -2.53 -11.58
CA GLN A 257 27.47 -3.84 -12.04
C GLN A 257 28.27 -4.62 -10.97
N LYS A 258 29.25 -3.97 -10.34
CA LYS A 258 30.06 -4.61 -9.29
C LYS A 258 29.22 -4.98 -8.06
N ARG A 259 28.27 -4.13 -7.67
CA ARG A 259 27.45 -4.37 -6.48
C ARG A 259 26.37 -5.40 -6.72
N LEU A 260 25.80 -5.50 -7.91
CA LEU A 260 24.88 -6.57 -8.28
C LEU A 260 25.56 -7.94 -8.23
N GLN A 261 26.79 -8.05 -8.71
CA GLN A 261 27.56 -9.31 -8.59
C GLN A 261 27.76 -9.73 -7.12
N LEU A 262 28.12 -8.77 -6.27
CA LEU A 262 28.28 -9.03 -4.83
C LEU A 262 26.94 -9.40 -4.17
N ALA A 263 25.87 -8.67 -4.46
CA ALA A 263 24.55 -8.92 -3.93
C ALA A 263 24.06 -10.34 -4.29
N LYS A 264 24.25 -10.76 -5.54
CA LYS A 264 23.92 -12.11 -5.99
C LYS A 264 24.70 -13.18 -5.22
N ALA A 265 26.00 -12.96 -4.95
CA ALA A 265 26.82 -13.87 -4.16
C ALA A 265 26.38 -13.95 -2.69
N LEU A 266 25.72 -12.90 -2.19
CA LEU A 266 25.17 -12.80 -0.83
C LEU A 266 23.68 -13.13 -0.74
N ASN A 267 23.07 -13.62 -1.81
CA ASN A 267 21.62 -13.95 -1.88
C ASN A 267 20.68 -12.74 -1.64
N LEU A 268 21.10 -11.53 -1.99
CA LEU A 268 20.25 -10.34 -1.97
C LEU A 268 19.50 -10.20 -3.29
N GLY A 269 18.23 -9.74 -3.21
CA GLY A 269 17.40 -9.49 -4.38
C GLY A 269 17.99 -8.39 -5.27
N GLU A 270 17.92 -8.57 -6.59
CA GLU A 270 18.43 -7.60 -7.58
C GLU A 270 17.70 -6.27 -7.48
N ASP A 271 16.36 -6.29 -7.50
CA ASP A 271 15.53 -5.07 -7.40
C ASP A 271 15.79 -4.29 -6.12
N PHE A 272 15.90 -4.98 -5.00
CA PHE A 272 16.27 -4.38 -3.72
C PHE A 272 17.63 -3.70 -3.81
N THR A 273 18.62 -4.41 -4.39
CA THR A 273 19.98 -3.91 -4.49
C THR A 273 20.05 -2.66 -5.38
N VAL A 274 19.36 -2.64 -6.52
CA VAL A 274 19.31 -1.47 -7.40
C VAL A 274 18.71 -0.28 -6.68
N LYS A 275 17.54 -0.42 -6.08
CA LYS A 275 16.85 0.66 -5.34
C LYS A 275 17.69 1.19 -4.18
N TYR A 276 18.36 0.31 -3.44
CA TYR A 276 19.28 0.71 -2.37
C TYR A 276 20.45 1.54 -2.90
N LEU A 277 21.07 1.12 -4.01
CA LEU A 277 22.16 1.87 -4.64
C LEU A 277 21.70 3.23 -5.17
N GLU A 278 20.52 3.32 -5.74
CA GLU A 278 19.90 4.59 -6.18
C GLU A 278 19.70 5.56 -5.03
N LEU A 279 19.16 5.10 -3.90
CA LEU A 279 18.99 5.92 -2.70
C LEU A 279 20.33 6.45 -2.19
N LEU A 280 21.37 5.59 -2.10
CA LEU A 280 22.72 6.00 -1.70
C LEU A 280 23.36 6.97 -2.71
N HIS A 281 23.09 6.79 -3.99
CA HIS A 281 23.61 7.67 -5.03
C HIS A 281 22.98 9.05 -4.97
N ASN A 282 21.66 9.10 -4.86
CA ASN A 282 20.92 10.36 -4.74
C ASN A 282 21.37 11.17 -3.52
N GLU A 283 21.53 10.50 -2.38
CA GLU A 283 22.03 11.16 -1.16
C GLU A 283 23.48 11.64 -1.33
N SER A 284 24.33 10.87 -2.03
CA SER A 284 25.70 11.30 -2.33
C SER A 284 25.74 12.53 -3.25
N ILE A 285 24.85 12.59 -4.26
CA ILE A 285 24.69 13.77 -5.13
C ILE A 285 24.25 14.98 -4.29
N ARG A 286 23.27 14.79 -3.41
CA ARG A 286 22.77 15.84 -2.52
C ARG A 286 23.90 16.42 -1.66
N LYS A 287 24.69 15.56 -1.02
CA LYS A 287 25.82 15.94 -0.18
C LYS A 287 26.92 16.67 -0.96
N GLN A 288 27.30 16.18 -2.13
CA GLN A 288 28.25 16.87 -3.01
C GLN A 288 27.73 18.24 -3.45
N ASN A 289 26.42 18.35 -3.77
CA ASN A 289 25.82 19.58 -4.21
C ASN A 289 25.81 20.65 -3.08
N GLU A 290 25.54 20.24 -1.84
CA GLU A 290 25.63 21.12 -0.66
C GLU A 290 27.02 21.73 -0.50
N VAL A 291 28.06 20.90 -0.58
CA VAL A 291 29.45 21.34 -0.43
C VAL A 291 29.90 22.21 -1.60
N MET A 292 29.54 21.87 -2.83
CA MET A 292 29.94 22.60 -4.04
C MET A 292 29.29 23.99 -4.14
N ASN A 293 28.07 24.13 -3.60
CA ASN A 293 27.31 25.37 -3.64
C ASN A 293 27.23 26.10 -2.29
N ALA A 294 27.92 25.59 -1.25
CA ALA A 294 28.08 26.36 -0.02
C ALA A 294 28.77 27.68 -0.36
N LYS A 295 28.07 28.81 -0.16
CA LYS A 295 28.68 30.14 -0.29
C LYS A 295 29.88 30.17 0.65
N THR A 296 31.05 30.46 0.10
CA THR A 296 32.24 30.73 0.88
C THR A 296 31.91 31.94 1.76
N THR A 297 31.52 31.71 3.02
CA THR A 297 31.37 32.71 4.03
C THR A 297 32.77 33.14 4.53
N ALA A 298 33.62 33.54 3.59
CA ALA A 298 34.95 34.06 3.86
C ALA A 298 35.23 35.21 2.89
N GLU A 299 34.45 36.30 3.05
CA GLU A 299 34.82 37.66 2.64
C GLU A 299 33.70 38.58 3.19
N ALA A 300 33.78 38.90 4.48
CA ALA A 300 33.19 40.06 5.09
C ALA A 300 34.06 40.46 6.29
#